data_0ab7a88b63abbff89b613a57ee728961
#
_entry.id   0ab7a88b63abbff89b613a57ee728961
#
_cell.length_a   1.000
_cell.length_b   1.000
_cell.length_c   1.000
_cell.angle_alpha   90.00
_cell.angle_beta   90.00
_cell.angle_gamma   90.00
#
_symmetry.space_group_name_H-M   'P 1'
#
loop_
_entity.id
_entity.type
_entity.pdbx_description
1 polymer ?
#
loop_
_entity_poly.entity_id
_entity_poly.type
_entity_poly.pdbx_seq_one_letter_code
_entity_poly.pdbx_strand_id
1 'polypeptide(L)'
;MNGVEGTGNLIEGALRFIRQRDISFFEPGRIERLRKARSKVLPENLNGEPLTCLQCGTYNLPSASHCSHCGIPLLIPDEDYAIKPSVSARTSMGKVRTNNEDSLALWAIDGVLVALVADGMGGAAAGEEASRLAVEAVQAAFLGTERESDKLLTFSEDELLLRLREAVENANRSVLDKSQRDATRRGMGTTSTLSLIRNNRIFISHVGDSRAYLVDPHDRTITQLTTDHSFVQALVASGHITAEQAKFHPMGHVLYRALGQSLDLEVDLYRHTLRAGDRLIICSDGLTRHVDEHEIAEIVLQTENPTEATLDLIELTHERGAEDNVSVIVFHAQSL
;
A
#
# COMPACT_ATOMS: atom_id res chain seq x y z
N MET A 1 -37.95 -15.66 -20.80
CA MET A 1 -37.58 -14.26 -20.99
C MET A 1 -37.92 -13.53 -19.72
N ASN A 2 -36.94 -13.32 -18.86
CA ASN A 2 -36.90 -12.35 -17.75
C ASN A 2 -35.76 -12.79 -16.82
N GLY A 3 -34.79 -11.93 -16.66
CA GLY A 3 -33.80 -12.10 -15.57
C GLY A 3 -32.33 -11.92 -15.97
N VAL A 4 -31.94 -10.73 -16.38
CA VAL A 4 -30.55 -10.22 -16.21
C VAL A 4 -30.63 -8.69 -16.19
N GLU A 5 -31.02 -8.10 -15.07
CA GLU A 5 -30.99 -6.65 -14.86
C GLU A 5 -30.69 -6.27 -13.39
N GLY A 6 -29.94 -7.07 -12.67
CA GLY A 6 -29.70 -6.82 -11.23
C GLY A 6 -28.26 -6.47 -10.81
N THR A 7 -27.26 -6.74 -11.62
CA THR A 7 -25.86 -6.64 -11.19
C THR A 7 -25.14 -5.34 -11.59
N GLY A 8 -25.66 -4.59 -12.57
CA GLY A 8 -25.03 -3.33 -13.02
C GLY A 8 -25.13 -2.16 -12.02
N ASN A 9 -26.20 -2.12 -11.24
CA ASN A 9 -26.47 -0.97 -10.35
C ASN A 9 -25.68 -0.95 -9.03
N LEU A 10 -25.18 -2.10 -8.59
CA LEU A 10 -24.36 -2.17 -7.36
C LEU A 10 -22.91 -1.73 -7.59
N ILE A 11 -22.40 -1.98 -8.79
CA ILE A 11 -21.03 -1.61 -9.17
C ILE A 11 -20.92 -0.10 -9.44
N GLU A 12 -21.90 0.52 -10.09
CA GLU A 12 -21.94 1.97 -10.30
C GLU A 12 -22.12 2.77 -8.99
N GLY A 13 -22.82 2.21 -8.01
CA GLY A 13 -22.98 2.82 -6.68
C GLY A 13 -21.67 2.90 -5.91
N ALA A 14 -20.83 1.88 -5.97
CA ALA A 14 -19.55 1.83 -5.29
C ALA A 14 -18.50 2.78 -5.93
N LEU A 15 -18.48 2.87 -7.25
CA LEU A 15 -17.53 3.74 -7.97
C LEU A 15 -17.83 5.26 -7.82
N ARG A 16 -19.09 5.62 -7.56
CA ARG A 16 -19.46 7.03 -7.24
C ARG A 16 -19.03 7.48 -5.84
N PHE A 17 -18.78 6.54 -4.93
CA PHE A 17 -18.45 6.85 -3.53
C PHE A 17 -17.02 7.35 -3.32
N ILE A 18 -16.11 7.05 -4.24
CA ILE A 18 -14.66 7.29 -4.07
C ILE A 18 -14.23 8.70 -4.51
N ARG A 19 -15.05 9.43 -5.28
CA ARG A 19 -14.61 10.72 -5.88
C ARG A 19 -14.54 11.93 -4.93
N GLN A 20 -15.13 11.87 -3.75
CA GLN A 20 -15.09 13.01 -2.78
C GLN A 20 -15.72 12.62 -1.43
N ARG A 21 -15.04 11.95 -0.51
CA ARG A 21 -15.44 11.97 0.91
C ARG A 21 -14.32 11.44 1.82
N ASP A 22 -14.11 12.16 2.93
CA ASP A 22 -13.39 11.69 4.11
C ASP A 22 -14.10 10.46 4.67
N ILE A 23 -13.38 9.35 4.75
CA ILE A 23 -13.93 8.11 5.31
C ILE A 23 -13.40 7.97 6.73
N SER A 24 -14.17 8.43 7.70
CA SER A 24 -13.99 8.04 9.10
C SER A 24 -14.93 6.88 9.40
N PHE A 25 -14.41 5.65 9.40
CA PHE A 25 -15.20 4.46 9.70
C PHE A 25 -14.58 3.69 10.86
N PHE A 26 -15.22 3.76 12.04
CA PHE A 26 -15.13 2.66 13.02
C PHE A 26 -16.26 2.76 14.05
N GLU A 27 -17.09 1.73 14.16
CA GLU A 27 -18.01 1.57 15.30
C GLU A 27 -17.26 0.91 16.50
N PRO A 28 -17.16 1.58 17.65
CA PRO A 28 -16.35 1.11 18.80
C PRO A 28 -16.86 -0.19 19.44
N GLY A 29 -18.10 -0.57 19.23
CA GLY A 29 -18.76 -1.65 19.96
C GLY A 29 -18.45 -3.09 19.51
N ARG A 30 -17.89 -3.29 18.32
CA ARG A 30 -17.62 -4.64 17.76
C ARG A 30 -16.26 -5.18 18.19
N ILE A 31 -15.27 -4.30 18.33
CA ILE A 31 -13.91 -4.65 18.79
C ILE A 31 -13.93 -5.12 20.24
N GLU A 32 -14.76 -4.53 21.08
CA GLU A 32 -14.84 -4.88 22.51
C GLU A 32 -15.41 -6.29 22.75
N ARG A 33 -16.27 -6.79 21.86
CA ARG A 33 -16.79 -8.17 21.92
C ARG A 33 -15.75 -9.22 21.55
N LEU A 34 -14.83 -8.90 20.64
CA LEU A 34 -13.74 -9.79 20.24
C LEU A 34 -12.60 -9.81 21.28
N ARG A 35 -12.40 -8.71 22.01
CA ARG A 35 -11.44 -8.64 23.14
C ARG A 35 -11.79 -9.60 24.26
N LYS A 36 -13.06 -9.80 24.58
CA LYS A 36 -13.50 -10.72 25.66
C LYS A 36 -13.27 -12.20 25.36
N ALA A 37 -13.13 -12.58 24.10
CA ALA A 37 -12.92 -13.97 23.71
C ALA A 37 -11.44 -14.42 23.71
N ARG A 38 -10.47 -13.49 23.74
CA ARG A 38 -9.03 -13.78 23.60
C ARG A 38 -8.16 -13.56 24.86
N SER A 39 -8.73 -13.14 25.99
CA SER A 39 -7.94 -12.88 27.21
C SER A 39 -7.60 -14.16 27.96
N LYS A 40 -6.91 -15.11 27.36
CA LYS A 40 -6.20 -16.18 28.06
C LYS A 40 -5.17 -16.78 27.10
N VAL A 41 -3.93 -16.45 27.36
CA VAL A 41 -2.64 -17.12 27.09
C VAL A 41 -1.64 -16.08 26.64
N LEU A 42 -0.72 -15.74 27.53
CA LEU A 42 0.54 -15.04 27.20
C LEU A 42 1.40 -16.03 26.40
N PRO A 43 1.97 -15.65 25.25
CA PRO A 43 2.98 -16.46 24.60
C PRO A 43 4.27 -16.38 25.41
N GLU A 44 4.60 -17.44 26.14
CA GLU A 44 5.97 -17.69 26.59
C GLU A 44 6.81 -17.92 25.33
N ASN A 45 8.00 -17.29 25.25
CA ASN A 45 8.99 -17.62 24.23
C ASN A 45 9.47 -19.07 24.51
N LEU A 46 8.84 -20.04 23.87
CA LEU A 46 8.98 -21.46 24.14
C LEU A 46 10.33 -22.05 23.75
N ASN A 47 11.21 -21.28 23.08
CA ASN A 47 12.47 -21.78 22.56
C ASN A 47 13.68 -21.50 23.44
N GLY A 48 13.56 -20.72 24.51
CA GLY A 48 14.66 -20.45 25.45
C GLY A 48 15.87 -19.73 24.85
N GLU A 49 15.75 -19.15 23.64
CA GLU A 49 16.82 -18.42 22.99
C GLU A 49 16.93 -16.99 23.53
N PRO A 50 18.16 -16.45 23.69
CA PRO A 50 18.34 -15.09 24.15
C PRO A 50 17.79 -14.07 23.15
N LEU A 51 17.13 -13.03 23.66
CA LEU A 51 16.60 -11.93 22.87
C LEU A 51 17.70 -10.94 22.53
N THR A 52 17.96 -10.71 21.26
CA THR A 52 18.91 -9.69 20.81
C THR A 52 18.21 -8.33 20.69
N CYS A 53 18.71 -7.31 21.39
CA CYS A 53 18.19 -5.97 21.26
C CYS A 53 18.50 -5.41 19.87
N LEU A 54 17.46 -5.05 19.11
CA LEU A 54 17.60 -4.53 17.76
C LEU A 54 18.27 -3.14 17.71
N GLN A 55 18.21 -2.39 18.82
CA GLN A 55 18.80 -1.06 18.88
C GLN A 55 20.30 -1.05 19.24
N CYS A 56 20.72 -1.89 20.19
CA CYS A 56 22.10 -1.85 20.69
C CYS A 56 22.85 -3.18 20.55
N GLY A 57 22.24 -4.21 19.99
CA GLY A 57 22.84 -5.53 19.81
C GLY A 57 23.05 -6.37 21.08
N THR A 58 22.64 -5.87 22.25
CA THR A 58 22.83 -6.58 23.52
C THR A 58 21.95 -7.83 23.60
N TYR A 59 22.55 -8.96 24.01
CA TYR A 59 21.82 -10.19 24.29
C TYR A 59 21.16 -10.10 25.67
N ASN A 60 19.88 -10.45 25.74
CA ASN A 60 19.06 -10.40 26.93
C ASN A 60 18.44 -11.78 27.22
N LEU A 61 18.02 -11.98 28.44
CA LEU A 61 17.32 -13.23 28.81
C LEU A 61 16.03 -13.40 28.01
N PRO A 62 15.61 -14.64 27.68
CA PRO A 62 14.37 -14.90 26.96
C PRO A 62 13.11 -14.30 27.60
N SER A 63 13.15 -14.10 28.92
CA SER A 63 12.06 -13.50 29.70
C SER A 63 12.19 -12.00 29.93
N ALA A 64 13.22 -11.34 29.35
CA ALA A 64 13.42 -9.91 29.57
C ALA A 64 12.42 -9.08 28.75
N SER A 65 11.66 -8.24 29.42
CA SER A 65 10.72 -7.31 28.77
C SER A 65 11.40 -6.05 28.23
N HIS A 66 12.57 -5.71 28.74
CA HIS A 66 13.36 -4.53 28.35
C HIS A 66 14.83 -4.88 28.21
N CYS A 67 15.52 -4.19 27.31
CA CYS A 67 16.96 -4.35 27.16
C CYS A 67 17.69 -3.91 28.43
N SER A 68 18.55 -4.79 28.96
CA SER A 68 19.35 -4.53 30.15
C SER A 68 20.38 -3.41 29.96
N HIS A 69 20.71 -3.07 28.71
CA HIS A 69 21.70 -2.03 28.39
C HIS A 69 21.08 -0.69 28.04
N CYS A 70 20.14 -0.63 27.09
CA CYS A 70 19.57 0.62 26.59
C CYS A 70 18.13 0.90 27.06
N GLY A 71 17.52 -0.03 27.82
CA GLY A 71 16.20 0.16 28.41
C GLY A 71 15.01 0.04 27.42
N ILE A 72 15.28 -0.20 26.14
CA ILE A 72 14.19 -0.33 25.14
C ILE A 72 13.41 -1.64 25.38
N PRO A 73 12.09 -1.68 25.14
CA PRO A 73 11.35 -2.92 25.17
C PRO A 73 11.93 -3.96 24.19
N LEU A 74 12.20 -5.17 24.68
CA LEU A 74 12.76 -6.28 23.87
C LEU A 74 11.69 -7.15 23.25
N LEU A 75 10.60 -7.26 23.93
CA LEU A 75 9.37 -7.78 23.41
C LEU A 75 8.56 -6.55 23.07
N ILE A 76 8.39 -6.27 21.79
CA ILE A 76 7.18 -5.62 21.37
C ILE A 76 6.14 -6.71 21.68
N PRO A 77 5.30 -6.55 22.69
CA PRO A 77 4.24 -7.51 22.84
C PRO A 77 3.53 -7.56 21.50
N ASP A 78 3.14 -8.74 21.03
CA ASP A 78 2.02 -8.90 20.08
C ASP A 78 0.71 -8.43 20.76
N GLU A 79 0.81 -7.40 21.59
CA GLU A 79 -0.33 -6.62 21.98
C GLU A 79 -0.75 -5.94 20.67
N ASP A 80 -1.85 -6.44 20.13
CA ASP A 80 -2.70 -5.74 19.19
C ASP A 80 -2.98 -4.35 19.79
N TYR A 81 -2.02 -3.44 19.64
CA TYR A 81 -2.28 -2.03 19.85
C TYR A 81 -3.32 -1.68 18.81
N ALA A 82 -4.56 -1.61 19.28
CA ALA A 82 -5.63 -1.19 18.43
C ALA A 82 -5.32 0.25 18.01
N ILE A 83 -4.74 0.42 16.84
CA ILE A 83 -4.60 1.72 16.21
C ILE A 83 -5.97 2.09 15.62
N LYS A 84 -6.33 3.35 15.76
CA LYS A 84 -7.47 3.92 15.05
C LYS A 84 -6.95 4.42 13.69
N PRO A 85 -7.29 3.76 12.58
CA PRO A 85 -6.87 4.23 11.28
C PRO A 85 -7.59 5.52 10.91
N SER A 86 -6.85 6.51 10.46
CA SER A 86 -7.36 7.65 9.71
C SER A 86 -6.65 7.63 8.36
N VAL A 87 -7.39 7.70 7.27
CA VAL A 87 -6.86 7.51 5.92
C VAL A 87 -7.52 8.43 4.94
N SER A 88 -6.76 8.93 3.98
CA SER A 88 -7.24 9.68 2.83
C SER A 88 -6.55 9.21 1.56
N ALA A 89 -7.25 9.26 0.45
CA ALA A 89 -6.76 8.91 -0.88
C ALA A 89 -7.12 10.00 -1.87
N ARG A 90 -6.19 10.37 -2.73
CA ARG A 90 -6.39 11.41 -3.74
C ARG A 90 -5.61 11.08 -5.01
N THR A 91 -6.23 11.36 -6.15
CA THR A 91 -5.61 11.27 -7.47
C THR A 91 -5.82 12.56 -8.24
N SER A 92 -4.88 12.90 -9.09
CA SER A 92 -4.91 14.07 -9.98
C SER A 92 -4.35 13.70 -11.34
N MET A 93 -4.95 14.23 -12.39
CA MET A 93 -4.45 14.11 -13.76
C MET A 93 -3.11 14.83 -13.96
N GLY A 94 -2.73 15.72 -13.05
CA GLY A 94 -1.60 16.63 -13.25
C GLY A 94 -1.96 17.81 -14.14
N LYS A 95 -0.93 18.52 -14.64
CA LYS A 95 -1.11 19.74 -15.43
C LYS A 95 -0.81 19.55 -16.92
N VAL A 96 -0.12 18.48 -17.30
CA VAL A 96 0.36 18.25 -18.67
C VAL A 96 -0.40 17.12 -19.36
N ARG A 97 -0.73 16.06 -18.63
CA ARG A 97 -1.49 14.93 -19.18
C ARG A 97 -2.93 15.33 -19.50
N THR A 98 -3.51 14.71 -20.52
CA THR A 98 -4.92 14.90 -20.94
C THR A 98 -5.84 13.81 -20.40
N ASN A 99 -5.27 12.77 -19.78
CA ASN A 99 -5.98 11.64 -19.20
C ASN A 99 -5.29 11.22 -17.90
N ASN A 100 -6.03 10.62 -16.97
CA ASN A 100 -5.49 10.04 -15.76
C ASN A 100 -5.40 8.51 -15.94
N GLU A 101 -4.18 8.02 -16.13
CA GLU A 101 -3.87 6.60 -16.28
C GLU A 101 -3.66 5.92 -14.91
N ASP A 102 -3.54 6.69 -13.82
CA ASP A 102 -3.53 6.18 -12.46
C ASP A 102 -4.91 5.71 -12.01
N SER A 103 -4.95 4.63 -11.28
CA SER A 103 -6.11 4.18 -10.52
C SER A 103 -5.72 3.93 -9.07
N LEU A 104 -6.59 4.33 -8.14
CA LEU A 104 -6.42 4.00 -6.74
C LEU A 104 -7.70 3.42 -6.16
N ALA A 105 -7.55 2.64 -5.12
CA ALA A 105 -8.67 2.09 -4.38
C ALA A 105 -8.36 2.04 -2.89
N LEU A 106 -9.40 2.29 -2.12
CA LEU A 106 -9.36 2.26 -0.66
C LEU A 106 -10.69 1.69 -0.16
N TRP A 107 -10.63 0.60 0.61
CA TRP A 107 -11.83 0.04 1.21
C TRP A 107 -11.52 -0.66 2.53
N ALA A 108 -12.52 -0.71 3.40
CA ALA A 108 -12.46 -1.39 4.69
C ALA A 108 -13.39 -2.61 4.68
N ILE A 109 -12.88 -3.73 5.15
CA ILE A 109 -13.59 -5.00 5.24
C ILE A 109 -13.39 -5.53 6.66
N ASP A 110 -14.43 -5.55 7.48
CA ASP A 110 -14.43 -6.15 8.83
C ASP A 110 -13.23 -5.76 9.72
N GLY A 111 -12.82 -4.49 9.67
CA GLY A 111 -11.70 -3.99 10.47
C GLY A 111 -10.32 -4.15 9.81
N VAL A 112 -10.28 -4.65 8.58
CA VAL A 112 -9.10 -4.66 7.73
C VAL A 112 -9.22 -3.53 6.71
N LEU A 113 -8.17 -2.73 6.56
CA LEU A 113 -8.10 -1.69 5.54
C LEU A 113 -7.27 -2.20 4.37
N VAL A 114 -7.78 -2.03 3.15
CA VAL A 114 -7.06 -2.37 1.91
C VAL A 114 -6.91 -1.11 1.08
N ALA A 115 -5.68 -0.85 0.63
CA ALA A 115 -5.32 0.31 -0.17
C ALA A 115 -4.46 -0.12 -1.37
N LEU A 116 -4.76 0.41 -2.55
CA LEU A 116 -4.06 0.11 -3.80
C LEU A 116 -3.80 1.38 -4.59
N VAL A 117 -2.58 1.51 -5.08
CA VAL A 117 -2.21 2.45 -6.16
C VAL A 117 -1.72 1.64 -7.34
N ALA A 118 -2.23 1.96 -8.53
CA ALA A 118 -1.89 1.34 -9.80
C ALA A 118 -1.65 2.45 -10.83
N ASP A 119 -0.44 2.57 -11.34
CA ASP A 119 -0.02 3.53 -12.35
C ASP A 119 -0.01 2.83 -13.71
N GLY A 120 -0.86 3.31 -14.61
CA GLY A 120 -1.12 2.68 -15.89
C GLY A 120 -0.16 3.17 -16.97
N MET A 121 0.31 2.25 -17.82
CA MET A 121 1.20 2.53 -18.95
C MET A 121 0.73 1.86 -20.24
N GLY A 122 1.13 2.44 -21.39
CA GLY A 122 0.77 1.93 -22.71
C GLY A 122 0.04 2.94 -23.58
N GLY A 123 0.04 4.22 -23.18
CA GLY A 123 -0.67 5.32 -23.80
C GLY A 123 -2.08 5.51 -23.26
N ALA A 124 -2.58 6.75 -23.33
CA ALA A 124 -3.67 7.28 -22.53
C ALA A 124 -4.88 6.35 -22.30
N ALA A 125 -5.41 5.74 -23.36
CA ALA A 125 -6.59 4.86 -23.21
C ALA A 125 -6.22 3.43 -22.77
N ALA A 126 -4.97 3.00 -22.98
CA ALA A 126 -4.53 1.65 -22.64
C ALA A 126 -4.02 1.60 -21.19
N GLY A 127 -3.29 2.62 -20.75
CA GLY A 127 -2.84 2.76 -19.36
C GLY A 127 -4.02 2.88 -18.38
N GLU A 128 -4.98 3.77 -18.66
CA GLU A 128 -6.20 3.91 -17.87
C GLU A 128 -6.96 2.57 -17.72
N GLU A 129 -7.11 1.84 -18.84
CA GLU A 129 -7.80 0.55 -18.79
C GLU A 129 -7.01 -0.49 -18.01
N ALA A 130 -5.66 -0.51 -18.11
CA ALA A 130 -4.82 -1.45 -17.40
C ALA A 130 -4.89 -1.24 -15.88
N SER A 131 -4.71 -0.01 -15.40
CA SER A 131 -4.79 0.32 -13.98
C SER A 131 -6.18 0.06 -13.40
N ARG A 132 -7.25 0.41 -14.14
CA ARG A 132 -8.62 0.13 -13.75
C ARG A 132 -8.91 -1.36 -13.64
N LEU A 133 -8.49 -2.17 -14.61
CA LEU A 133 -8.65 -3.63 -14.58
C LEU A 133 -7.90 -4.26 -13.40
N ALA A 134 -6.71 -3.75 -13.07
CA ALA A 134 -5.96 -4.22 -11.91
C ALA A 134 -6.74 -3.95 -10.61
N VAL A 135 -7.27 -2.74 -10.44
CA VAL A 135 -8.09 -2.36 -9.27
C VAL A 135 -9.34 -3.25 -9.18
N GLU A 136 -10.07 -3.44 -10.29
CA GLU A 136 -11.28 -4.28 -10.32
C GLU A 136 -10.99 -5.74 -9.96
N ALA A 137 -9.90 -6.30 -10.47
CA ALA A 137 -9.51 -7.68 -10.19
C ALA A 137 -9.09 -7.87 -8.72
N VAL A 138 -8.31 -6.94 -8.16
CA VAL A 138 -7.94 -6.95 -6.74
C VAL A 138 -9.20 -6.80 -5.87
N GLN A 139 -10.09 -5.87 -6.20
CA GLN A 139 -11.33 -5.68 -5.47
C GLN A 139 -12.18 -6.95 -5.47
N ALA A 140 -12.34 -7.61 -6.61
CA ALA A 140 -13.08 -8.85 -6.72
C ALA A 140 -12.49 -9.99 -5.87
N ALA A 141 -11.15 -10.05 -5.75
CA ALA A 141 -10.46 -11.03 -4.92
C ALA A 141 -10.75 -10.88 -3.41
N PHE A 142 -11.02 -9.67 -2.94
CA PHE A 142 -11.31 -9.39 -1.53
C PHE A 142 -12.80 -9.28 -1.20
N LEU A 143 -13.65 -8.84 -2.16
CA LEU A 143 -15.08 -8.63 -1.95
C LEU A 143 -15.95 -9.76 -2.52
N GLY A 144 -15.36 -10.78 -3.12
CA GLY A 144 -16.04 -11.74 -4.00
C GLY A 144 -17.09 -12.67 -3.35
N THR A 145 -17.05 -12.90 -2.01
CA THR A 145 -18.13 -13.59 -1.30
C THR A 145 -18.17 -13.15 0.17
N GLU A 146 -19.38 -13.01 0.75
CA GLU A 146 -19.59 -12.69 2.18
C GLU A 146 -18.85 -13.64 3.14
N ARG A 147 -18.54 -14.86 2.70
CA ARG A 147 -17.81 -15.88 3.49
C ARG A 147 -16.28 -15.68 3.49
N GLU A 148 -15.74 -14.90 2.58
CA GLU A 148 -14.28 -14.69 2.52
C GLU A 148 -13.84 -13.46 3.29
N SER A 149 -14.67 -12.43 3.41
CA SER A 149 -14.37 -11.25 4.21
C SER A 149 -14.17 -11.60 5.70
N ASP A 150 -15.04 -12.44 6.26
CA ASP A 150 -14.93 -12.88 7.66
C ASP A 150 -13.61 -13.64 7.98
N LYS A 151 -12.96 -14.17 6.95
CA LYS A 151 -11.70 -14.91 7.11
C LYS A 151 -10.46 -14.02 7.20
N LEU A 152 -10.50 -12.78 6.67
CA LEU A 152 -9.32 -11.88 6.70
C LEU A 152 -8.84 -11.61 8.13
N LEU A 153 -9.74 -11.61 9.11
CA LEU A 153 -9.37 -11.46 10.52
C LEU A 153 -8.77 -12.72 11.13
N THR A 154 -9.05 -13.90 10.57
CA THR A 154 -8.64 -15.19 11.11
C THR A 154 -7.41 -15.77 10.42
N PHE A 155 -7.06 -15.30 9.24
CA PHE A 155 -5.86 -15.73 8.51
C PHE A 155 -4.59 -15.42 9.29
N SER A 156 -3.63 -16.34 9.23
CA SER A 156 -2.25 -16.08 9.62
C SER A 156 -1.63 -15.00 8.74
N GLU A 157 -0.52 -14.42 9.17
CA GLU A 157 0.20 -13.43 8.37
C GLU A 157 0.66 -13.97 7.01
N ASP A 158 1.12 -15.23 6.98
CA ASP A 158 1.56 -15.87 5.74
C ASP A 158 0.39 -16.14 4.78
N GLU A 159 -0.79 -16.49 5.31
CA GLU A 159 -2.01 -16.61 4.49
C GLU A 159 -2.44 -15.26 3.90
N LEU A 160 -2.30 -14.15 4.65
CA LEU A 160 -2.58 -12.82 4.14
C LEU A 160 -1.62 -12.42 3.03
N LEU A 161 -0.31 -12.67 3.19
CA LEU A 161 0.68 -12.42 2.15
C LEU A 161 0.41 -13.26 0.89
N LEU A 162 0.02 -14.52 1.05
CA LEU A 162 -0.36 -15.37 -0.07
C LEU A 162 -1.60 -14.81 -0.80
N ARG A 163 -2.62 -14.36 -0.06
CA ARG A 163 -3.82 -13.74 -0.65
C ARG A 163 -3.51 -12.45 -1.41
N LEU A 164 -2.62 -11.61 -0.90
CA LEU A 164 -2.16 -10.42 -1.60
C LEU A 164 -1.46 -10.78 -2.91
N ARG A 165 -0.58 -11.80 -2.89
CA ARG A 165 0.08 -12.31 -4.10
C ARG A 165 -0.94 -12.81 -5.12
N GLU A 166 -1.85 -13.69 -4.72
CA GLU A 166 -2.89 -14.25 -5.58
C GLU A 166 -3.77 -13.14 -6.22
N ALA A 167 -4.11 -12.10 -5.45
CA ALA A 167 -4.88 -10.97 -5.95
C ALA A 167 -4.14 -10.21 -7.06
N VAL A 168 -2.84 -9.95 -6.88
CA VAL A 168 -2.00 -9.27 -7.87
C VAL A 168 -1.75 -10.16 -9.10
N GLU A 169 -1.55 -11.46 -8.93
CA GLU A 169 -1.43 -12.41 -10.04
C GLU A 169 -2.73 -12.51 -10.86
N ASN A 170 -3.89 -12.46 -10.20
CA ASN A 170 -5.20 -12.40 -10.88
C ASN A 170 -5.36 -11.09 -11.66
N ALA A 171 -4.95 -9.96 -11.07
CA ALA A 171 -4.92 -8.68 -11.75
C ALA A 171 -4.01 -8.72 -12.99
N ASN A 172 -2.80 -9.28 -12.86
CA ASN A 172 -1.89 -9.49 -13.99
C ASN A 172 -2.55 -10.27 -15.12
N ARG A 173 -3.20 -11.40 -14.80
CA ARG A 173 -3.92 -12.20 -15.82
C ARG A 173 -5.01 -11.39 -16.52
N SER A 174 -5.78 -10.60 -15.77
CA SER A 174 -6.85 -9.78 -16.33
C SER A 174 -6.34 -8.73 -17.31
N VAL A 175 -5.25 -8.03 -16.95
CA VAL A 175 -4.62 -7.03 -17.80
C VAL A 175 -3.99 -7.69 -19.03
N LEU A 176 -3.25 -8.79 -18.86
CA LEU A 176 -2.58 -9.50 -19.95
C LEU A 176 -3.58 -10.07 -20.96
N ASP A 177 -4.65 -10.70 -20.48
CA ASP A 177 -5.73 -11.24 -21.31
C ASP A 177 -6.36 -10.16 -22.19
N LYS A 178 -6.64 -8.99 -21.61
CA LYS A 178 -7.18 -7.86 -22.38
C LYS A 178 -6.18 -7.34 -23.40
N SER A 179 -4.91 -7.19 -23.04
CA SER A 179 -3.82 -6.76 -23.93
C SER A 179 -3.66 -7.69 -25.13
N GLN A 180 -3.85 -9.00 -24.93
CA GLN A 180 -3.74 -10.01 -26.00
C GLN A 180 -4.95 -10.07 -26.92
N ARG A 181 -6.16 -9.86 -26.39
CA ARG A 181 -7.42 -9.95 -27.13
C ARG A 181 -7.76 -8.69 -27.91
N ASP A 182 -7.23 -7.56 -27.52
CA ASP A 182 -7.52 -6.26 -28.12
C ASP A 182 -6.24 -5.62 -28.68
N ALA A 183 -6.12 -5.59 -30.00
CA ALA A 183 -4.95 -5.04 -30.67
C ALA A 183 -4.68 -3.56 -30.32
N THR A 184 -5.73 -2.79 -29.96
CA THR A 184 -5.61 -1.39 -29.55
C THR A 184 -5.08 -1.23 -28.13
N ARG A 185 -5.01 -2.32 -27.37
CA ARG A 185 -4.52 -2.41 -26.00
C ARG A 185 -3.20 -3.18 -25.88
N ARG A 186 -2.61 -3.53 -27.00
CA ARG A 186 -1.36 -4.32 -27.03
C ARG A 186 -0.24 -3.57 -26.30
N GLY A 187 0.38 -4.28 -25.34
CA GLY A 187 1.49 -3.75 -24.55
C GLY A 187 1.06 -2.84 -23.40
N MET A 188 -0.24 -2.73 -23.10
CA MET A 188 -0.68 -2.06 -21.90
C MET A 188 -0.18 -2.78 -20.65
N GLY A 189 0.04 -2.05 -19.59
CA GLY A 189 0.46 -2.57 -18.30
C GLY A 189 0.15 -1.59 -17.19
N THR A 190 0.46 -1.99 -15.97
CA THR A 190 0.29 -1.11 -14.80
C THR A 190 1.18 -1.55 -13.65
N THR A 191 1.52 -0.64 -12.77
CA THR A 191 2.10 -0.98 -11.46
C THR A 191 1.01 -1.54 -10.54
N SER A 192 1.41 -2.07 -9.41
CA SER A 192 0.52 -2.45 -8.31
C SER A 192 1.27 -2.34 -6.98
N THR A 193 0.89 -1.38 -6.15
CA THR A 193 1.33 -1.31 -4.75
C THR A 193 0.09 -1.45 -3.88
N LEU A 194 -0.16 -2.70 -3.47
CA LEU A 194 -1.33 -3.11 -2.70
C LEU A 194 -0.93 -3.33 -1.25
N SER A 195 -1.58 -2.66 -0.32
CA SER A 195 -1.39 -2.85 1.11
C SER A 195 -2.67 -3.31 1.80
N LEU A 196 -2.50 -4.17 2.79
CA LEU A 196 -3.53 -4.61 3.72
C LEU A 196 -3.06 -4.28 5.13
N ILE A 197 -3.90 -3.55 5.88
CA ILE A 197 -3.63 -3.17 7.26
C ILE A 197 -4.64 -3.87 8.16
N ARG A 198 -4.14 -4.69 9.06
CA ARG A 198 -4.93 -5.40 10.07
C ARG A 198 -4.34 -5.15 11.46
N ASN A 199 -5.12 -4.54 12.33
CA ASN A 199 -4.63 -4.05 13.62
C ASN A 199 -3.44 -3.10 13.42
N ASN A 200 -2.27 -3.44 13.97
CA ASN A 200 -1.02 -2.71 13.80
C ASN A 200 -0.04 -3.35 12.80
N ARG A 201 -0.52 -4.25 11.93
CA ARG A 201 0.31 -4.95 10.95
C ARG A 201 -0.01 -4.49 9.54
N ILE A 202 1.04 -4.21 8.76
CA ILE A 202 0.95 -3.92 7.33
C ILE A 202 1.50 -5.11 6.56
N PHE A 203 0.77 -5.50 5.53
CA PHE A 203 1.17 -6.47 4.52
C PHE A 203 1.13 -5.77 3.17
N ILE A 204 2.20 -5.87 2.39
CA ILE A 204 2.30 -5.21 1.08
C ILE A 204 2.65 -6.25 0.03
N SER A 205 1.96 -6.21 -1.11
CA SER A 205 2.41 -6.83 -2.36
C SER A 205 2.69 -5.74 -3.38
N HIS A 206 3.81 -5.89 -4.10
CA HIS A 206 4.34 -4.82 -4.92
C HIS A 206 4.88 -5.30 -6.27
N VAL A 207 4.55 -4.56 -7.32
CA VAL A 207 5.08 -4.67 -8.69
C VAL A 207 5.12 -3.29 -9.32
N GLY A 208 6.28 -2.87 -9.83
CA GLY A 208 6.46 -1.59 -10.53
C GLY A 208 7.34 -0.61 -9.77
N ASP A 209 7.09 0.69 -9.92
CA ASP A 209 7.81 1.79 -9.29
C ASP A 209 6.92 2.78 -8.53
N SER A 210 5.64 2.47 -8.37
CA SER A 210 4.81 3.10 -7.35
C SER A 210 5.33 2.67 -5.97
N ARG A 211 5.37 3.57 -5.00
CA ARG A 211 6.10 3.34 -3.77
C ARG A 211 5.20 3.31 -2.54
N ALA A 212 5.66 2.58 -1.52
CA ALA A 212 5.13 2.65 -0.17
C ALA A 212 6.23 3.14 0.79
N TYR A 213 5.89 4.12 1.62
CA TYR A 213 6.78 4.71 2.63
C TYR A 213 6.19 4.60 4.02
N LEU A 214 7.05 4.39 5.00
CA LEU A 214 6.74 4.51 6.41
C LEU A 214 7.47 5.72 6.99
N VAL A 215 6.73 6.62 7.64
CA VAL A 215 7.28 7.77 8.36
C VAL A 215 7.09 7.56 9.85
N ASP A 216 8.21 7.54 10.58
CA ASP A 216 8.25 7.48 12.03
C ASP A 216 8.27 8.91 12.60
N PRO A 217 7.26 9.32 13.38
CA PRO A 217 7.21 10.66 13.94
C PRO A 217 8.22 10.88 15.08
N HIS A 218 8.73 9.82 15.73
CA HIS A 218 9.67 9.94 16.83
C HIS A 218 11.07 10.33 16.34
N ASP A 219 11.55 9.60 15.33
CA ASP A 219 12.86 9.84 14.74
C ASP A 219 12.79 10.80 13.56
N ARG A 220 11.58 11.19 13.12
CA ARG A 220 11.31 11.99 11.92
C ARG A 220 11.97 11.42 10.68
N THR A 221 12.00 10.09 10.59
CA THR A 221 12.59 9.35 9.47
C THR A 221 11.52 8.88 8.51
N ILE A 222 11.88 8.83 7.22
CA ILE A 222 11.09 8.19 6.18
C ILE A 222 11.86 6.99 5.65
N THR A 223 11.17 5.88 5.48
CA THR A 223 11.74 4.64 4.95
C THR A 223 10.88 4.16 3.80
N GLN A 224 11.48 3.98 2.62
CA GLN A 224 10.82 3.31 1.51
C GLN A 224 10.71 1.81 1.84
N LEU A 225 9.48 1.31 1.86
CA LEU A 225 9.18 -0.10 2.18
C LEU A 225 9.25 -1.02 0.96
N THR A 226 9.07 -0.47 -0.24
CA THR A 226 9.09 -1.19 -1.52
C THR A 226 10.38 -0.93 -2.28
N THR A 227 10.74 -1.83 -3.19
CA THR A 227 11.89 -1.62 -4.09
C THR A 227 11.38 -1.46 -5.50
N ASP A 228 11.74 -0.37 -6.18
CA ASP A 228 11.28 -0.09 -7.54
C ASP A 228 11.75 -1.15 -8.54
N HIS A 229 10.87 -1.61 -9.38
CA HIS A 229 11.17 -2.51 -10.50
C HIS A 229 11.52 -1.72 -11.78
N SER A 230 12.34 -0.69 -11.62
CA SER A 230 12.80 0.18 -12.71
C SER A 230 14.23 -0.16 -13.15
N PHE A 231 14.53 0.13 -14.42
CA PHE A 231 15.87 -0.07 -14.96
C PHE A 231 16.94 0.69 -14.18
N VAL A 232 16.64 1.91 -13.76
CA VAL A 232 17.59 2.75 -13.03
C VAL A 232 17.85 2.17 -11.62
N GLN A 233 16.84 1.61 -10.98
CA GLN A 233 17.03 0.95 -9.68
C GLN A 233 17.91 -0.30 -9.79
N ALA A 234 17.79 -1.07 -10.87
CA ALA A 234 18.68 -2.18 -11.14
C ALA A 234 20.14 -1.74 -11.34
N LEU A 235 20.36 -0.59 -12.01
CA LEU A 235 21.69 0.01 -12.17
C LEU A 235 22.28 0.49 -10.83
N VAL A 236 21.45 1.07 -9.95
CA VAL A 236 21.87 1.48 -8.61
C VAL A 236 22.25 0.26 -7.77
N ALA A 237 21.39 -0.77 -7.75
CA ALA A 237 21.62 -2.00 -6.99
C ALA A 237 22.89 -2.75 -7.44
N SER A 238 23.21 -2.68 -8.73
CA SER A 238 24.46 -3.27 -9.28
C SER A 238 25.69 -2.37 -9.17
N GLY A 239 25.54 -1.16 -8.61
CA GLY A 239 26.65 -0.20 -8.43
C GLY A 239 27.12 0.51 -9.69
N HIS A 240 26.36 0.44 -10.79
CA HIS A 240 26.71 1.13 -12.05
C HIS A 240 26.47 2.63 -11.99
N ILE A 241 25.47 3.07 -11.26
CA ILE A 241 25.16 4.48 -11.03
C ILE A 241 24.82 4.70 -9.55
N THR A 242 24.93 5.95 -9.09
CA THR A 242 24.46 6.33 -7.75
C THR A 242 22.96 6.61 -7.75
N ALA A 243 22.33 6.62 -6.56
CA ALA A 243 20.93 7.01 -6.43
C ALA A 243 20.66 8.44 -6.95
N GLU A 244 21.61 9.37 -6.76
CA GLU A 244 21.50 10.73 -7.28
C GLU A 244 21.55 10.76 -8.82
N GLN A 245 22.36 9.93 -9.44
CA GLN A 245 22.42 9.83 -10.90
C GLN A 245 21.14 9.19 -11.47
N ALA A 246 20.51 8.29 -10.74
CA ALA A 246 19.26 7.65 -11.15
C ALA A 246 18.12 8.67 -11.30
N LYS A 247 18.05 9.70 -10.45
CA LYS A 247 17.00 10.74 -10.50
C LYS A 247 16.92 11.48 -11.83
N PHE A 248 18.06 11.63 -12.52
CA PHE A 248 18.15 12.37 -13.79
C PHE A 248 18.42 11.47 -14.98
N HIS A 249 18.32 10.16 -14.82
CA HIS A 249 18.64 9.22 -15.87
C HIS A 249 17.55 9.19 -16.94
N PRO A 250 17.88 9.27 -18.25
CA PRO A 250 16.88 9.31 -19.32
C PRO A 250 15.91 8.12 -19.35
N MET A 251 16.34 6.96 -18.83
CA MET A 251 15.52 5.75 -18.75
C MET A 251 14.90 5.56 -17.36
N GLY A 252 14.70 6.61 -16.59
CA GLY A 252 14.11 6.57 -15.26
C GLY A 252 12.70 5.97 -15.23
N HIS A 253 11.95 6.14 -16.32
CA HIS A 253 10.59 5.64 -16.49
C HIS A 253 10.50 4.20 -17.02
N VAL A 254 11.62 3.52 -17.27
CA VAL A 254 11.61 2.17 -17.86
C VAL A 254 11.49 1.12 -16.76
N LEU A 255 10.37 0.41 -16.77
CA LEU A 255 10.12 -0.73 -15.87
C LEU A 255 10.61 -2.03 -16.49
N TYR A 256 11.24 -2.87 -15.70
CA TYR A 256 11.56 -4.25 -16.10
C TYR A 256 10.50 -5.25 -15.58
N ARG A 257 9.58 -4.81 -14.70
CA ARG A 257 8.51 -5.64 -14.16
C ARG A 257 7.25 -4.79 -13.94
N ALA A 258 6.16 -5.19 -14.57
CA ALA A 258 4.83 -4.57 -14.43
C ALA A 258 3.74 -5.61 -14.74
N LEU A 259 2.52 -5.37 -14.28
CA LEU A 259 1.35 -6.17 -14.62
C LEU A 259 1.04 -6.06 -16.12
N GLY A 260 0.56 -7.14 -16.72
CA GLY A 260 0.15 -7.19 -18.13
C GLY A 260 1.29 -7.45 -19.11
N GLN A 261 2.54 -7.61 -18.65
CA GLN A 261 3.71 -7.83 -19.50
C GLN A 261 4.07 -9.32 -19.69
N SER A 262 3.87 -10.14 -18.66
CA SER A 262 4.20 -11.57 -18.67
C SER A 262 3.21 -12.35 -17.81
N LEU A 263 3.00 -13.65 -18.16
CA LEU A 263 2.29 -14.58 -17.28
C LEU A 263 3.11 -14.95 -16.05
N ASP A 264 4.43 -15.04 -16.22
CA ASP A 264 5.37 -15.32 -15.13
C ASP A 264 5.73 -13.99 -14.44
N LEU A 265 4.91 -13.63 -13.47
CA LEU A 265 5.06 -12.40 -12.70
C LEU A 265 5.58 -12.73 -11.30
N GLU A 266 6.73 -12.20 -10.97
CA GLU A 266 7.24 -12.20 -9.61
C GLU A 266 6.64 -11.01 -8.83
N VAL A 267 6.01 -11.29 -7.68
CA VAL A 267 5.39 -10.29 -6.81
C VAL A 267 6.18 -10.18 -5.52
N ASP A 268 6.70 -9.01 -5.22
CA ASP A 268 7.41 -8.75 -3.97
C ASP A 268 6.41 -8.63 -2.82
N LEU A 269 6.76 -9.22 -1.67
CA LEU A 269 5.93 -9.24 -0.48
C LEU A 269 6.68 -8.68 0.71
N TYR A 270 6.04 -7.77 1.45
CA TYR A 270 6.59 -7.14 2.64
C TYR A 270 5.61 -7.20 3.79
N ARG A 271 6.15 -7.18 5.02
CA ARG A 271 5.37 -7.02 6.25
C ARG A 271 6.08 -6.09 7.21
N HIS A 272 5.31 -5.21 7.84
CA HIS A 272 5.82 -4.27 8.83
C HIS A 272 4.84 -4.13 9.99
N THR A 273 5.35 -3.64 11.10
CA THR A 273 4.52 -3.31 12.27
C THR A 273 4.39 -1.80 12.38
N LEU A 274 3.16 -1.32 12.53
CA LEU A 274 2.86 0.09 12.80
C LEU A 274 2.92 0.36 14.28
N ARG A 275 3.46 1.50 14.65
CA ARG A 275 3.35 2.10 15.97
C ARG A 275 2.32 3.22 15.96
N ALA A 276 1.77 3.53 17.13
CA ALA A 276 0.92 4.70 17.26
C ALA A 276 1.73 5.96 16.87
N GLY A 277 1.18 6.76 15.99
CA GLY A 277 1.85 7.92 15.43
C GLY A 277 2.44 7.71 14.05
N ASP A 278 2.74 6.49 13.61
CA ASP A 278 3.30 6.21 12.29
C ASP A 278 2.38 6.68 11.16
N ARG A 279 3.00 7.03 10.02
CA ARG A 279 2.31 7.39 8.78
C ARG A 279 2.74 6.43 7.67
N LEU A 280 1.77 5.84 6.98
CA LEU A 280 2.02 5.07 5.76
C LEU A 280 1.58 5.90 4.57
N ILE A 281 2.45 6.03 3.59
CA ILE A 281 2.18 6.70 2.32
C ILE A 281 2.31 5.69 1.19
N ILE A 282 1.33 5.66 0.28
CA ILE A 282 1.41 4.89 -0.96
C ILE A 282 1.17 5.85 -2.10
N CYS A 283 2.05 5.89 -3.09
CA CYS A 283 1.96 6.87 -4.17
C CYS A 283 2.46 6.32 -5.51
N SER A 284 1.98 6.91 -6.61
CA SER A 284 2.58 6.75 -7.94
C SER A 284 3.86 7.59 -8.06
N ASP A 285 4.65 7.33 -9.10
CA ASP A 285 5.92 8.00 -9.36
C ASP A 285 5.75 9.51 -9.65
N GLY A 286 4.57 9.93 -10.12
CA GLY A 286 4.25 11.33 -10.34
C GLY A 286 4.37 12.21 -9.09
N LEU A 287 4.21 11.65 -7.90
CA LEU A 287 4.54 12.35 -6.66
C LEU A 287 6.06 12.48 -6.47
N THR A 288 6.77 11.37 -6.52
CA THR A 288 8.19 11.28 -6.13
C THR A 288 9.13 11.89 -7.15
N ARG A 289 8.67 12.19 -8.36
CA ARG A 289 9.40 13.00 -9.35
C ARG A 289 9.47 14.47 -8.99
N HIS A 290 8.52 14.96 -8.20
CA HIS A 290 8.39 16.38 -7.87
C HIS A 290 8.61 16.69 -6.39
N VAL A 291 8.34 15.74 -5.49
CA VAL A 291 8.44 15.90 -4.05
C VAL A 291 9.42 14.86 -3.51
N ASP A 292 10.47 15.31 -2.86
CA ASP A 292 11.47 14.39 -2.30
C ASP A 292 10.97 13.73 -1.00
N GLU A 293 11.65 12.66 -0.59
CA GLU A 293 11.24 11.87 0.57
C GLU A 293 11.20 12.69 1.86
N HIS A 294 12.16 13.61 2.04
CA HIS A 294 12.20 14.46 3.23
C HIS A 294 10.99 15.41 3.27
N GLU A 295 10.62 15.99 2.14
CA GLU A 295 9.46 16.87 2.02
C GLU A 295 8.15 16.11 2.23
N ILE A 296 8.05 14.88 1.69
CA ILE A 296 6.91 13.98 1.96
C ILE A 296 6.78 13.76 3.47
N ALA A 297 7.89 13.44 4.15
CA ALA A 297 7.88 13.23 5.60
C ALA A 297 7.47 14.49 6.36
N GLU A 298 8.00 15.66 5.98
CA GLU A 298 7.65 16.93 6.63
C GLU A 298 6.16 17.22 6.53
N ILE A 299 5.57 17.11 5.33
CA ILE A 299 4.15 17.38 5.09
C ILE A 299 3.27 16.46 5.94
N VAL A 300 3.51 15.14 5.90
CA VAL A 300 2.67 14.18 6.64
C VAL A 300 2.86 14.22 8.15
N LEU A 301 3.97 14.78 8.64
CA LEU A 301 4.22 14.98 10.07
C LEU A 301 3.67 16.32 10.59
N GLN A 302 3.51 17.33 9.73
CA GLN A 302 2.97 18.63 10.11
C GLN A 302 1.44 18.61 10.20
N THR A 303 0.77 17.70 9.49
CA THR A 303 -0.68 17.58 9.47
C THR A 303 -1.14 16.36 10.28
N GLU A 304 -2.15 16.55 11.13
CA GLU A 304 -2.80 15.43 11.84
C GLU A 304 -3.91 14.77 11.00
N ASN A 305 -4.41 15.49 9.99
CA ASN A 305 -5.49 15.04 9.12
C ASN A 305 -4.90 14.51 7.80
N PRO A 306 -5.05 13.21 7.48
CA PRO A 306 -4.55 12.65 6.22
C PRO A 306 -5.18 13.31 4.98
N THR A 307 -6.35 13.92 5.10
CA THR A 307 -6.98 14.66 3.99
C THR A 307 -6.20 15.92 3.64
N GLU A 308 -5.74 16.66 4.64
CA GLU A 308 -4.87 17.81 4.44
C GLU A 308 -3.53 17.36 3.86
N ALA A 309 -2.91 16.33 4.43
CA ALA A 309 -1.65 15.79 3.92
C ALA A 309 -1.72 15.39 2.45
N THR A 310 -2.80 14.69 2.02
CA THR A 310 -2.97 14.32 0.60
C THR A 310 -3.19 15.53 -0.29
N LEU A 311 -3.87 16.57 0.19
CA LEU A 311 -4.04 17.84 -0.53
C LEU A 311 -2.69 18.54 -0.71
N ASP A 312 -1.96 18.75 0.37
CA ASP A 312 -0.69 19.49 0.36
C ASP A 312 0.34 18.80 -0.56
N LEU A 313 0.40 17.46 -0.53
CA LEU A 313 1.27 16.69 -1.43
C LEU A 313 0.90 16.88 -2.91
N ILE A 314 -0.38 16.84 -3.25
CA ILE A 314 -0.85 17.07 -4.62
C ILE A 314 -0.62 18.54 -5.04
N GLU A 315 -0.91 19.52 -4.16
CA GLU A 315 -0.71 20.93 -4.44
C GLU A 315 0.77 21.24 -4.68
N LEU A 316 1.67 20.75 -3.82
CA LEU A 316 3.11 20.93 -4.02
C LEU A 316 3.60 20.33 -5.34
N THR A 317 3.09 19.13 -5.70
CA THR A 317 3.38 18.53 -7.00
C THR A 317 2.90 19.43 -8.14
N HIS A 318 1.71 19.99 -8.02
CA HIS A 318 1.16 20.93 -9.01
C HIS A 318 2.00 22.21 -9.12
N GLU A 319 2.45 22.79 -8.03
CA GLU A 319 3.32 23.96 -8.03
C GLU A 319 4.62 23.71 -8.79
N ARG A 320 5.11 22.47 -8.77
CA ARG A 320 6.36 22.04 -9.44
C ARG A 320 6.18 21.53 -10.87
N GLY A 321 4.98 21.64 -11.41
CA GLY A 321 4.72 21.30 -12.82
C GLY A 321 3.75 20.18 -13.03
N ALA A 322 3.69 19.17 -12.17
CA ALA A 322 2.81 18.00 -12.27
C ALA A 322 2.73 17.44 -13.70
N GLU A 323 3.88 17.06 -14.25
CA GLU A 323 4.01 16.61 -15.63
C GLU A 323 3.35 15.25 -15.88
N ASP A 324 3.11 14.49 -14.81
CA ASP A 324 2.44 13.20 -14.81
C ASP A 324 1.17 13.16 -13.97
N ASN A 325 0.44 12.05 -14.05
CA ASN A 325 -0.64 11.72 -13.12
C ASN A 325 -0.06 11.52 -11.73
N VAL A 326 -0.79 11.91 -10.70
CA VAL A 326 -0.32 11.84 -9.30
C VAL A 326 -1.39 11.20 -8.46
N SER A 327 -1.06 10.09 -7.83
CA SER A 327 -1.95 9.39 -6.90
C SER A 327 -1.25 9.19 -5.56
N VAL A 328 -1.95 9.47 -4.47
CA VAL A 328 -1.41 9.31 -3.12
C VAL A 328 -2.48 8.84 -2.15
N ILE A 329 -2.12 7.90 -1.29
CA ILE A 329 -2.89 7.45 -0.13
C ILE A 329 -2.04 7.74 1.10
N VAL A 330 -2.60 8.42 2.09
CA VAL A 330 -1.96 8.69 3.38
C VAL A 330 -2.77 8.05 4.49
N PHE A 331 -2.13 7.23 5.29
CA PHE A 331 -2.70 6.57 6.45
C PHE A 331 -1.99 7.06 7.71
N HIS A 332 -2.75 7.41 8.74
CA HIS A 332 -2.27 7.76 10.07
C HIS A 332 -2.67 6.68 11.08
N ALA A 333 -1.68 6.11 11.77
CA ALA A 333 -1.86 5.19 12.87
C ALA A 333 -2.11 5.97 14.17
N GLN A 334 -3.36 6.37 14.44
CA GLN A 334 -3.68 7.09 15.68
C GLN A 334 -3.76 6.11 16.86
N SER A 335 -3.31 6.55 18.06
CA SER A 335 -3.59 5.81 19.29
C SER A 335 -5.09 5.81 19.58
N LEU A 336 -5.61 4.71 20.15
CA LEU A 336 -6.97 4.66 20.67
C LEU A 336 -7.12 5.52 21.91
#